data_0bc1e2494092d03a610a418f1e166b82
#
_entry.id   0bc1e2494092d03a610a418f1e166b82
#
_cell.length_a   1.000
_cell.length_b   1.000
_cell.length_c   1.000
_cell.angle_alpha   90.00
_cell.angle_beta   90.00
_cell.angle_gamma   90.00
#
_symmetry.space_group_name_H-M   'P 1'
#
loop_
_entity.id
_entity.type
_entity.pdbx_description
1 polymer ?
#
loop_
_entity_poly.entity_id
_entity_poly.type
_entity_poly.pdbx_seq_one_letter_code
_entity_poly.pdbx_strand_id
1 'polypeptide(L)'
;MAKTISVVRRAYKLATGATVVALAAADPYSEELIGELFDGEEYTAELKQNRRRGELNLYWAGIGLLVKNYSGPSPAIINIGKRAVDASRMWPTSDYYHEMMMEATGHVTRLWRLDGTFRVNVDSIALKNMDQADFSAYFEHAKAITFGLFGYDPWQAWKEEANRRRVAKFRKTGS
;
A
#
# COMPACT_ATOMS: atom_id res chain seq x y z
N MET A 1 20.65 13.61 -17.02
CA MET A 1 19.87 12.79 -16.06
C MET A 1 18.97 13.72 -15.27
N ALA A 2 17.70 13.39 -15.09
CA ALA A 2 16.82 14.19 -14.23
C ALA A 2 17.25 14.02 -12.76
N LYS A 3 17.52 15.12 -12.07
CA LYS A 3 17.75 15.12 -10.61
C LYS A 3 16.40 15.10 -9.90
N THR A 4 16.27 14.32 -8.84
CA THR A 4 15.05 14.25 -8.03
C THR A 4 15.26 14.99 -6.72
N ILE A 5 14.40 15.95 -6.41
CA ILE A 5 14.43 16.74 -5.17
C ILE A 5 13.25 16.30 -4.30
N SER A 6 13.52 16.00 -3.04
CA SER A 6 12.50 15.72 -2.04
C SER A 6 12.11 17.00 -1.32
N VAL A 7 10.81 17.34 -1.30
CA VAL A 7 10.32 18.55 -0.66
C VAL A 7 9.23 18.25 0.37
N VAL A 8 9.15 19.08 1.39
CA VAL A 8 8.07 19.05 2.40
C VAL A 8 7.35 20.39 2.43
N ARG A 9 6.04 20.35 2.62
CA ARG A 9 5.24 21.55 2.83
C ARG A 9 5.46 22.07 4.26
N ARG A 10 5.94 23.30 4.39
CA ARG A 10 6.12 23.98 5.68
C ARG A 10 5.34 25.29 5.71
N ALA A 11 4.79 25.60 6.87
CA ALA A 11 4.17 26.90 7.14
C ALA A 11 5.13 27.73 8.00
N TYR A 12 5.47 28.92 7.53
CA TYR A 12 6.34 29.87 8.23
C TYR A 12 5.50 31.06 8.68
N LYS A 13 5.61 31.42 9.97
CA LYS A 13 4.99 32.63 10.51
C LYS A 13 5.98 33.78 10.37
N LEU A 14 5.64 34.78 9.58
CA LEU A 14 6.48 35.95 9.40
C LEU A 14 6.37 36.89 10.61
N ALA A 15 7.38 37.76 10.77
CA ALA A 15 7.38 38.80 11.82
C ALA A 15 6.16 39.75 11.73
N THR A 16 5.58 39.91 10.55
CA THR A 16 4.33 40.64 10.29
C THR A 16 3.05 39.95 10.79
N GLY A 17 3.18 38.71 11.32
CA GLY A 17 2.04 37.87 11.72
C GLY A 17 1.41 37.08 10.57
N ALA A 18 1.76 37.33 9.32
CA ALA A 18 1.29 36.55 8.17
C ALA A 18 1.88 35.13 8.17
N THR A 19 1.09 34.18 7.65
CA THR A 19 1.58 32.80 7.47
C THR A 19 1.85 32.54 5.99
N VAL A 20 3.08 32.19 5.67
CA VAL A 20 3.50 31.78 4.32
C VAL A 20 3.66 30.27 4.29
N VAL A 21 3.10 29.63 3.27
CA VAL A 21 3.29 28.20 3.01
C VAL A 21 4.29 28.05 1.89
N ALA A 22 5.37 27.33 2.14
CA ALA A 22 6.43 27.08 1.18
C ALA A 22 6.76 25.59 1.09
N LEU A 23 7.33 25.19 -0.04
CA LEU A 23 8.00 23.91 -0.17
C LEU A 23 9.45 24.09 0.27
N ALA A 24 9.90 23.27 1.19
CA ALA A 24 11.26 23.25 1.68
C ALA A 24 11.91 21.90 1.40
N ALA A 25 13.23 21.85 1.28
CA ALA A 25 13.96 20.60 1.17
C ALA A 25 13.61 19.65 2.32
N ALA A 26 13.42 18.37 2.00
CA ALA A 26 13.13 17.33 2.98
C ALA A 26 14.41 16.74 3.61
N ASP A 27 15.55 16.87 2.93
CA ASP A 27 16.83 16.28 3.30
C ASP A 27 17.99 17.18 2.81
N PRO A 28 19.22 17.01 3.36
CA PRO A 28 20.39 17.84 3.02
C PRO A 28 20.77 17.78 1.53
N TYR A 29 20.61 16.64 0.88
CA TYR A 29 20.90 16.51 -0.55
C TYR A 29 19.93 17.34 -1.40
N SER A 30 18.66 17.33 -1.06
CA SER A 30 17.65 18.17 -1.73
C SER A 30 17.87 19.65 -1.46
N GLU A 31 18.39 20.01 -0.27
CA GLU A 31 18.76 21.39 0.08
C GLU A 31 19.93 21.90 -0.78
N GLU A 32 20.97 21.07 -0.97
CA GLU A 32 22.10 21.38 -1.85
C GLU A 32 21.63 21.58 -3.31
N LEU A 33 20.78 20.69 -3.84
CA LEU A 33 20.23 20.79 -5.19
C LEU A 33 19.37 22.04 -5.39
N ILE A 34 18.58 22.44 -4.39
CA ILE A 34 17.79 23.68 -4.44
C ILE A 34 18.72 24.88 -4.41
N GLY A 35 19.80 24.84 -3.64
CA GLY A 35 20.83 25.90 -3.58
C GLY A 35 21.60 26.08 -4.88
N GLU A 36 21.61 25.08 -5.79
CA GLU A 36 22.18 25.20 -7.14
C GLU A 36 21.29 25.95 -8.13
N LEU A 37 20.01 26.22 -7.78
CA LEU A 37 19.09 26.95 -8.65
C LEU A 37 19.38 28.45 -8.61
N PHE A 38 19.28 29.12 -9.75
CA PHE A 38 19.51 30.56 -9.86
C PHE A 38 18.31 31.36 -9.35
N ASP A 39 18.58 32.39 -8.57
CA ASP A 39 17.56 33.31 -8.10
C ASP A 39 16.90 34.06 -9.26
N GLY A 40 15.56 34.12 -9.25
CA GLY A 40 14.79 34.84 -10.24
C GLY A 40 14.49 34.05 -11.55
N GLU A 41 14.95 32.81 -11.66
CA GLU A 41 14.58 31.95 -12.78
C GLU A 41 13.31 31.11 -12.43
N GLU A 42 12.54 30.82 -13.47
CA GLU A 42 11.33 30.00 -13.36
C GLU A 42 11.67 28.54 -13.63
N TYR A 43 11.34 27.67 -12.69
CA TYR A 43 11.55 26.23 -12.79
C TYR A 43 10.23 25.47 -12.77
N THR A 44 10.06 24.53 -13.68
CA THR A 44 8.92 23.62 -13.69
C THR A 44 9.27 22.35 -12.94
N ALA A 45 8.46 22.00 -11.92
CA ALA A 45 8.63 20.79 -11.16
C ALA A 45 7.35 19.95 -11.16
N GLU A 46 7.48 18.64 -11.39
CA GLU A 46 6.41 17.68 -11.19
C GLU A 46 6.43 17.19 -9.74
N LEU A 47 5.37 17.51 -8.99
CA LEU A 47 5.26 17.07 -7.61
C LEU A 47 4.55 15.72 -7.55
N LYS A 48 5.30 14.68 -7.15
CA LYS A 48 4.75 13.36 -6.84
C LYS A 48 4.69 13.18 -5.33
N GLN A 49 3.49 12.93 -4.82
CA GLN A 49 3.36 12.62 -3.40
C GLN A 49 3.88 11.21 -3.15
N ASN A 50 4.92 11.09 -2.31
CA ASN A 50 5.38 9.78 -1.88
C ASN A 50 4.30 9.08 -1.07
N ARG A 51 4.03 7.82 -1.44
CA ARG A 51 3.09 6.96 -0.77
C ARG A 51 3.43 6.82 0.71
N ARG A 52 2.43 6.93 1.56
CA ARG A 52 2.58 6.74 3.00
C ARG A 52 2.90 5.27 3.30
N ARG A 53 4.13 4.98 3.72
CA ARG A 53 4.54 3.62 4.12
C ARG A 53 3.59 2.99 5.14
N GLY A 54 2.99 3.80 6.00
CA GLY A 54 2.00 3.34 6.99
C GLY A 54 0.76 2.71 6.37
N GLU A 55 0.27 3.20 5.24
CA GLU A 55 -0.90 2.62 4.56
C GLU A 55 -0.57 1.29 3.89
N LEU A 56 0.62 1.18 3.27
CA LEU A 56 1.08 -0.08 2.71
C LEU A 56 1.30 -1.15 3.80
N ASN A 57 1.89 -0.76 4.92
CA ASN A 57 2.06 -1.66 6.07
C ASN A 57 0.71 -2.10 6.65
N LEU A 58 -0.25 -1.17 6.74
CA LEU A 58 -1.62 -1.48 7.15
C LEU A 58 -2.27 -2.48 6.20
N TYR A 59 -2.14 -2.26 4.88
CA TYR A 59 -2.67 -3.17 3.87
C TYR A 59 -2.18 -4.60 4.10
N TRP A 60 -0.87 -4.81 4.18
CA TRP A 60 -0.29 -6.14 4.41
C TRP A 60 -0.63 -6.73 5.78
N ALA A 61 -0.74 -5.89 6.81
CA ALA A 61 -1.14 -6.34 8.15
C ALA A 61 -2.58 -6.88 8.16
N GLY A 62 -3.51 -6.22 7.45
CA GLY A 62 -4.89 -6.67 7.33
C GLY A 62 -5.01 -7.98 6.53
N ILE A 63 -4.27 -8.09 5.42
CA ILE A 63 -4.20 -9.36 4.67
C ILE A 63 -3.63 -10.48 5.53
N GLY A 64 -2.56 -10.24 6.29
CA GLY A 64 -2.01 -11.22 7.22
C GLY A 64 -3.02 -11.67 8.29
N LEU A 65 -3.85 -10.75 8.80
CA LEU A 65 -4.91 -11.07 9.74
C LEU A 65 -6.03 -11.90 9.08
N LEU A 66 -6.38 -11.57 7.82
CA LEU A 66 -7.36 -12.31 7.03
C LEU A 66 -6.91 -13.76 6.83
N VAL A 67 -5.66 -13.97 6.41
CA VAL A 67 -5.07 -15.31 6.23
C VAL A 67 -5.06 -16.10 7.54
N LYS A 68 -4.65 -15.46 8.63
CA LYS A 68 -4.58 -16.09 9.95
C LYS A 68 -5.95 -16.55 10.46
N ASN A 69 -7.00 -15.79 10.16
CA ASN A 69 -8.36 -16.04 10.64
C ASN A 69 -9.23 -16.74 9.59
N TYR A 70 -8.63 -17.20 8.50
CA TYR A 70 -9.37 -17.88 7.45
C TYR A 70 -10.01 -19.17 7.98
N SER A 71 -11.33 -19.23 7.86
CA SER A 71 -12.13 -20.39 8.24
C SER A 71 -12.97 -20.97 7.07
N GLY A 72 -12.59 -20.58 5.84
CA GLY A 72 -13.28 -21.04 4.64
C GLY A 72 -12.98 -22.49 4.27
N PRO A 73 -13.66 -23.02 3.26
CA PRO A 73 -13.49 -24.39 2.83
C PRO A 73 -12.05 -24.63 2.32
N SER A 74 -11.43 -25.68 2.87
CA SER A 74 -10.18 -26.20 2.31
C SER A 74 -10.54 -27.45 1.51
N PRO A 75 -10.25 -27.51 0.19
CA PRO A 75 -10.49 -28.74 -0.56
C PRO A 75 -9.56 -29.83 0.00
N ALA A 76 -10.14 -31.00 0.28
CA ALA A 76 -9.35 -32.13 0.81
C ALA A 76 -8.34 -32.65 -0.21
N ILE A 77 -8.73 -32.71 -1.48
CA ILE A 77 -7.91 -33.19 -2.60
C ILE A 77 -8.13 -32.27 -3.81
N ILE A 78 -7.04 -31.85 -4.43
CA ILE A 78 -7.06 -31.14 -5.71
C ILE A 78 -6.24 -31.90 -6.75
N ASN A 79 -6.68 -31.88 -8.00
CA ASN A 79 -5.95 -32.48 -9.10
C ASN A 79 -5.11 -31.39 -9.81
N ILE A 80 -3.79 -31.56 -9.81
CA ILE A 80 -2.86 -30.72 -10.56
C ILE A 80 -2.31 -31.57 -11.71
N GLY A 81 -2.88 -31.39 -12.90
CA GLY A 81 -2.61 -32.28 -14.04
C GLY A 81 -3.05 -33.71 -13.75
N LYS A 82 -2.11 -34.67 -13.80
CA LYS A 82 -2.37 -36.09 -13.51
C LYS A 82 -2.10 -36.47 -12.04
N ARG A 83 -1.79 -35.52 -11.16
CA ARG A 83 -1.47 -35.78 -9.76
C ARG A 83 -2.57 -35.28 -8.84
N ALA A 84 -3.04 -36.17 -7.97
CA ALA A 84 -3.87 -35.78 -6.83
C ALA A 84 -2.95 -35.26 -5.72
N VAL A 85 -3.23 -34.05 -5.22
CA VAL A 85 -2.47 -33.40 -4.15
C VAL A 85 -3.40 -33.22 -2.96
N ASP A 86 -2.95 -33.63 -1.79
CA ASP A 86 -3.63 -33.35 -0.53
C ASP A 86 -3.56 -31.86 -0.22
N ALA A 87 -4.68 -31.16 -0.40
CA ALA A 87 -4.82 -29.75 -0.18
C ALA A 87 -5.24 -29.40 1.26
N SER A 88 -5.46 -30.39 2.13
CA SER A 88 -5.85 -30.17 3.53
C SER A 88 -4.82 -29.36 4.32
N ARG A 89 -3.57 -29.32 3.84
CA ARG A 89 -2.46 -28.51 4.38
C ARG A 89 -2.15 -27.24 3.58
N MET A 90 -2.92 -26.97 2.52
CA MET A 90 -2.76 -25.76 1.72
C MET A 90 -3.65 -24.66 2.30
N TRP A 91 -3.02 -23.64 2.84
CA TRP A 91 -3.70 -22.44 3.33
C TRP A 91 -3.53 -21.31 2.31
N PRO A 92 -4.55 -20.45 2.14
CA PRO A 92 -4.37 -19.26 1.34
C PRO A 92 -3.23 -18.42 1.93
N THR A 93 -2.35 -17.94 1.06
CA THR A 93 -1.23 -17.07 1.43
C THR A 93 -1.62 -15.60 1.30
N SER A 94 -0.86 -14.70 1.93
CA SER A 94 -1.04 -13.27 1.75
C SER A 94 -0.88 -12.86 0.28
N ASP A 95 0.03 -13.49 -0.46
CA ASP A 95 0.24 -13.23 -1.88
C ASP A 95 -0.98 -13.64 -2.71
N TYR A 96 -1.57 -14.81 -2.43
CA TYR A 96 -2.79 -15.26 -3.10
C TYR A 96 -3.94 -14.27 -2.90
N TYR A 97 -4.17 -13.80 -1.67
CA TYR A 97 -5.20 -12.80 -1.41
C TYR A 97 -4.90 -11.47 -2.08
N HIS A 98 -3.63 -11.07 -2.10
CA HIS A 98 -3.23 -9.89 -2.83
C HIS A 98 -3.52 -10.00 -4.32
N GLU A 99 -3.11 -11.09 -4.96
CA GLU A 99 -3.39 -11.36 -6.38
C GLU A 99 -4.89 -11.36 -6.67
N MET A 100 -5.70 -12.02 -5.85
CA MET A 100 -7.15 -12.04 -5.96
C MET A 100 -7.75 -10.62 -5.87
N MET A 101 -7.27 -9.77 -4.96
CA MET A 101 -7.72 -8.38 -4.84
C MET A 101 -7.31 -7.55 -6.06
N MET A 102 -6.08 -7.72 -6.57
CA MET A 102 -5.61 -7.03 -7.77
C MET A 102 -6.44 -7.42 -9.00
N GLU A 103 -6.77 -8.70 -9.14
CA GLU A 103 -7.63 -9.17 -10.22
C GLU A 103 -9.06 -8.62 -10.09
N ALA A 104 -9.65 -8.68 -8.91
CA ALA A 104 -11.00 -8.23 -8.64
C ALA A 104 -11.17 -6.70 -8.81
N THR A 105 -10.10 -5.94 -8.59
CA THR A 105 -10.07 -4.47 -8.77
C THR A 105 -9.61 -4.03 -10.15
N GLY A 106 -9.26 -4.98 -11.05
CA GLY A 106 -8.87 -4.69 -12.43
C GLY A 106 -7.41 -4.26 -12.60
N HIS A 107 -6.56 -4.34 -11.55
CA HIS A 107 -5.14 -4.00 -11.60
C HIS A 107 -4.31 -5.18 -12.14
N VAL A 108 -4.63 -5.59 -13.35
CA VAL A 108 -4.00 -6.74 -14.03
C VAL A 108 -3.77 -6.47 -15.50
N THR A 109 -2.68 -6.99 -16.01
CA THR A 109 -2.37 -7.02 -17.43
C THR A 109 -2.61 -8.41 -18.00
N ARG A 110 -3.42 -8.52 -19.05
CA ARG A 110 -3.68 -9.77 -19.74
C ARG A 110 -2.81 -9.88 -20.99
N LEU A 111 -1.96 -10.90 -21.03
CA LEU A 111 -1.05 -11.17 -22.15
C LEU A 111 -1.53 -12.41 -22.91
N TRP A 112 -1.84 -12.25 -24.19
CA TRP A 112 -2.18 -13.36 -25.08
C TRP A 112 -0.96 -14.20 -25.39
N ARG A 113 -1.14 -15.52 -25.43
CA ARG A 113 -0.16 -16.48 -25.87
C ARG A 113 -0.47 -16.94 -27.29
N LEU A 114 0.56 -17.46 -27.99
CA LEU A 114 0.42 -17.97 -29.35
C LEU A 114 -0.52 -19.18 -29.48
N ASP A 115 -0.75 -19.89 -28.38
CA ASP A 115 -1.67 -21.02 -28.30
C ASP A 115 -3.17 -20.63 -28.10
N GLY A 116 -3.46 -19.32 -28.15
CA GLY A 116 -4.81 -18.79 -27.93
C GLY A 116 -5.23 -18.66 -26.48
N THR A 117 -4.37 -19.06 -25.52
CA THR A 117 -4.60 -18.83 -24.10
C THR A 117 -4.12 -17.43 -23.68
N PHE A 118 -4.44 -16.99 -22.47
CA PHE A 118 -3.90 -15.76 -21.91
C PHE A 118 -3.28 -16.00 -20.53
N ARG A 119 -2.32 -15.16 -20.21
CA ARG A 119 -1.73 -15.06 -18.87
C ARG A 119 -2.19 -13.79 -18.21
N VAL A 120 -2.60 -13.88 -16.96
CA VAL A 120 -2.85 -12.73 -16.10
C VAL A 120 -1.58 -12.43 -15.32
N ASN A 121 -1.10 -11.19 -15.44
CA ASN A 121 -0.04 -10.68 -14.58
C ASN A 121 -0.68 -9.62 -13.69
N VAL A 122 -0.49 -9.75 -12.38
CA VAL A 122 -0.93 -8.71 -11.43
C VAL A 122 0.03 -7.54 -11.47
N ASP A 123 -0.50 -6.33 -11.40
CA ASP A 123 0.28 -5.12 -11.33
C ASP A 123 0.92 -5.00 -9.95
N SER A 124 2.05 -4.32 -9.88
CA SER A 124 2.74 -4.17 -8.60
C SER A 124 2.22 -2.96 -7.84
N ILE A 125 1.80 -3.17 -6.60
CA ILE A 125 1.49 -2.09 -5.65
C ILE A 125 2.74 -1.47 -5.01
N ALA A 126 3.94 -1.75 -5.52
CA ALA A 126 5.16 -1.12 -5.00
C ALA A 126 5.10 0.41 -5.18
N LEU A 127 5.75 1.12 -4.25
CA LEU A 127 5.76 2.60 -4.22
C LEU A 127 6.14 3.27 -5.54
N LYS A 128 6.99 2.62 -6.32
CA LYS A 128 7.46 3.12 -7.63
C LYS A 128 6.48 2.92 -8.79
N ASN A 129 5.49 2.03 -8.63
CA ASN A 129 4.61 1.59 -9.71
C ASN A 129 3.18 2.12 -9.56
N MET A 130 2.78 2.51 -8.37
CA MET A 130 1.44 3.00 -8.07
C MET A 130 1.57 4.21 -7.15
N ASP A 131 1.00 5.34 -7.51
CA ASP A 131 1.04 6.54 -6.69
C ASP A 131 0.11 6.46 -5.46
N GLN A 132 0.07 7.52 -4.65
CA GLN A 132 -0.72 7.53 -3.42
C GLN A 132 -2.23 7.55 -3.69
N ALA A 133 -2.67 8.28 -4.71
CA ALA A 133 -4.08 8.41 -5.04
C ALA A 133 -4.64 7.08 -5.58
N ASP A 134 -3.91 6.47 -6.52
CA ASP A 134 -4.25 5.17 -7.10
C ASP A 134 -4.28 4.08 -6.04
N PHE A 135 -3.28 4.06 -5.13
CA PHE A 135 -3.28 3.11 -4.05
C PHE A 135 -4.44 3.30 -3.07
N SER A 136 -4.78 4.54 -2.74
CA SER A 136 -5.91 4.79 -1.84
C SER A 136 -7.22 4.32 -2.46
N ALA A 137 -7.43 4.56 -3.76
CA ALA A 137 -8.59 4.08 -4.49
C ALA A 137 -8.63 2.55 -4.55
N TYR A 138 -7.50 1.92 -4.89
CA TYR A 138 -7.35 0.47 -4.85
C TYR A 138 -7.67 -0.10 -3.46
N PHE A 139 -7.12 0.51 -2.40
CA PHE A 139 -7.28 0.02 -1.04
C PHE A 139 -8.73 0.12 -0.55
N GLU A 140 -9.45 1.20 -0.88
CA GLU A 140 -10.87 1.31 -0.55
C GLU A 140 -11.71 0.25 -1.29
N HIS A 141 -11.41 -0.03 -2.57
CA HIS A 141 -12.04 -1.12 -3.31
C HIS A 141 -11.75 -2.50 -2.66
N ALA A 142 -10.49 -2.76 -2.31
CA ALA A 142 -10.09 -4.01 -1.65
C ALA A 142 -10.82 -4.21 -0.32
N LYS A 143 -11.03 -3.16 0.46
CA LYS A 143 -11.84 -3.21 1.69
C LYS A 143 -13.29 -3.59 1.41
N ALA A 144 -13.91 -2.94 0.42
CA ALA A 144 -15.31 -3.21 0.06
C ALA A 144 -15.51 -4.67 -0.38
N ILE A 145 -14.60 -5.18 -1.24
CA ILE A 145 -14.64 -6.57 -1.70
C ILE A 145 -14.43 -7.54 -0.53
N THR A 146 -13.43 -7.27 0.32
CA THR A 146 -13.14 -8.11 1.49
C THR A 146 -14.31 -8.15 2.46
N PHE A 147 -14.93 -7.02 2.73
CA PHE A 147 -16.12 -6.96 3.58
C PHE A 147 -17.30 -7.75 2.97
N GLY A 148 -17.50 -7.63 1.65
CA GLY A 148 -18.54 -8.39 0.94
C GLY A 148 -18.32 -9.91 0.99
N LEU A 149 -17.07 -10.37 0.92
CA LEU A 149 -16.73 -11.80 0.93
C LEU A 149 -16.71 -12.42 2.32
N PHE A 150 -16.23 -11.70 3.34
CA PHE A 150 -15.95 -12.25 4.66
C PHE A 150 -16.81 -11.68 5.78
N GLY A 151 -17.60 -10.64 5.50
CA GLY A 151 -18.51 -10.03 6.48
C GLY A 151 -17.79 -9.19 7.55
N TYR A 152 -16.47 -8.96 7.44
CA TYR A 152 -15.72 -8.11 8.36
C TYR A 152 -14.57 -7.37 7.67
N ASP A 153 -14.10 -6.28 8.30
CA ASP A 153 -12.95 -5.50 7.84
C ASP A 153 -11.70 -5.88 8.65
N PRO A 154 -10.74 -6.63 8.06
CA PRO A 154 -9.54 -7.06 8.75
C PRO A 154 -8.60 -5.88 9.10
N TRP A 155 -8.62 -4.80 8.34
CA TRP A 155 -7.79 -3.62 8.60
C TRP A 155 -8.31 -2.82 9.78
N GLN A 156 -9.63 -2.70 9.92
CA GLN A 156 -10.25 -2.11 11.10
C GLN A 156 -9.97 -2.96 12.34
N ALA A 157 -10.18 -4.27 12.27
CA ALA A 157 -9.88 -5.20 13.36
C ALA A 157 -8.41 -5.13 13.80
N TRP A 158 -7.48 -5.04 12.85
CA TRP A 158 -6.06 -4.88 13.15
C TRP A 158 -5.76 -3.56 13.89
N LYS A 159 -6.34 -2.44 13.44
CA LYS A 159 -6.18 -1.13 14.12
C LYS A 159 -6.68 -1.18 15.57
N GLU A 160 -7.82 -1.80 15.80
CA GLU A 160 -8.40 -1.93 17.13
C GLU A 160 -7.52 -2.80 18.04
N GLU A 161 -6.97 -3.90 17.51
CA GLU A 161 -6.04 -4.75 18.26
C GLU A 161 -4.73 -4.00 18.58
N ALA A 162 -4.17 -3.29 17.62
CA ALA A 162 -2.96 -2.48 17.81
C ALA A 162 -3.17 -1.40 18.88
N ASN A 163 -4.33 -0.73 18.87
CA ASN A 163 -4.69 0.26 19.88
C ASN A 163 -4.84 -0.38 21.27
N ARG A 164 -5.49 -1.54 21.39
CA ARG A 164 -5.61 -2.27 22.65
C ARG A 164 -4.24 -2.64 23.23
N ARG A 165 -3.35 -3.16 22.41
CA ARG A 165 -1.96 -3.48 22.80
C ARG A 165 -1.19 -2.24 23.28
N ARG A 166 -1.36 -1.09 22.60
CA ARG A 166 -0.72 0.17 22.97
C ARG A 166 -1.20 0.65 24.35
N VAL A 167 -2.52 0.66 24.59
CA VAL A 167 -3.11 1.05 25.89
C VAL A 167 -2.64 0.12 27.00
N ALA A 168 -2.61 -1.20 26.76
CA ALA A 168 -2.14 -2.17 27.76
C ALA A 168 -0.66 -1.96 28.12
N LYS A 169 0.18 -1.58 27.14
CA LYS A 169 1.60 -1.25 27.40
C LYS A 169 1.73 -0.01 28.28
N PHE A 170 0.99 1.06 27.99
CA PHE A 170 1.02 2.28 28.81
C PHE A 170 0.60 2.05 30.27
N ARG A 171 -0.39 1.17 30.50
CA ARG A 171 -0.82 0.81 31.88
C ARG A 171 0.26 0.06 32.66
N LYS A 172 1.13 -0.73 31.99
CA LYS A 172 2.21 -1.48 32.65
C LYS A 172 3.45 -0.63 32.97
N THR A 173 3.65 0.48 32.26
CA THR A 173 4.82 1.36 32.46
C THR A 173 4.53 2.55 33.37
N GLY A 174 3.28 2.76 33.75
CA GLY A 174 2.84 3.84 34.65
C GLY A 174 2.55 3.40 36.10
N SER A 175 2.90 2.16 36.46
CA SER A 175 2.93 1.63 37.82
C SER A 175 4.36 1.41 38.28
#